data_e25fa2344ea3e0a63dbd3c59f7047fe0
#
_entry.id   e25fa2344ea3e0a63dbd3c59f7047fe0
#
_cell.length_a   1.000
_cell.length_b   1.000
_cell.length_c   1.000
_cell.angle_alpha   90.00
_cell.angle_beta   90.00
_cell.angle_gamma   90.00
#
_symmetry.space_group_name_H-M   'P 1'
#
loop_
_entity.id
_entity.type
_entity.pdbx_description
1 polymer ?
#
loop_
_entity_poly.entity_id
_entity_poly.type
_entity_poly.pdbx_seq_one_letter_code
_entity_poly.pdbx_strand_id
1 'polypeptide(L)'
;MDWSYFIYFAAPTLFCWIGGAWLAYRPSFSKGAVAWTVFGLAIFSAFIIGMWISLERPPLRTMGETRLWYSFFLPVAGVITYVRWRYKWILSFSTLLAFVFICVNLFKPEIHNKTLMPALQSPWFAPHVIVYMFSYAMLGAAALIAIYLLIRARRKGIDEGMMSLCDNLVYVGMAFLTIGMLFGALWAKEAWGHYWNWDPKETWAAATWLGYLIYIHYRLHHRLRYSAALGLLVFSFLLLQVCWVGVNNLPSAQGYSVHTYNME
;
A
#
# COMPACT_ATOMS: atom_id res chain seq x y z
N MET A 1 13.30 -2.86 -22.45
CA MET A 1 12.44 -1.71 -22.14
C MET A 1 13.04 -1.00 -20.94
N ASP A 2 13.10 0.34 -20.95
CA ASP A 2 13.67 1.15 -19.88
C ASP A 2 12.76 2.36 -19.55
N TRP A 3 13.21 3.25 -18.67
CA TRP A 3 12.46 4.41 -18.23
C TRP A 3 12.12 5.42 -19.36
N SER A 4 12.81 5.40 -20.49
CA SER A 4 12.52 6.28 -21.63
C SER A 4 11.15 5.99 -22.25
N TYR A 5 10.70 4.74 -22.16
CA TYR A 5 9.38 4.31 -22.62
C TYR A 5 8.26 4.55 -21.61
N PHE A 6 8.58 4.92 -20.36
CA PHE A 6 7.59 4.98 -19.27
C PHE A 6 6.40 5.90 -19.59
N ILE A 7 6.64 7.05 -20.19
CA ILE A 7 5.57 8.01 -20.52
C ILE A 7 4.53 7.43 -21.48
N TYR A 8 4.96 6.60 -22.44
CA TYR A 8 4.06 5.99 -23.43
C TYR A 8 3.10 4.97 -22.82
N PHE A 9 3.46 4.37 -21.68
CA PHE A 9 2.60 3.46 -20.93
C PHE A 9 1.85 4.20 -19.80
N ALA A 10 2.49 5.15 -19.16
CA ALA A 10 1.91 5.91 -18.07
C ALA A 10 0.70 6.76 -18.53
N ALA A 11 0.83 7.48 -19.62
CA ALA A 11 -0.23 8.37 -20.13
C ALA A 11 -1.52 7.61 -20.47
N PRO A 12 -1.53 6.52 -21.29
CA PRO A 12 -2.74 5.76 -21.56
C PRO A 12 -3.27 5.04 -20.31
N THR A 13 -2.39 4.57 -19.40
CA THR A 13 -2.81 4.00 -18.12
C THR A 13 -3.59 5.01 -17.30
N LEU A 14 -3.07 6.22 -17.12
CA LEU A 14 -3.74 7.30 -16.39
C LEU A 14 -5.06 7.69 -17.03
N PHE A 15 -5.11 7.78 -18.35
CA PHE A 15 -6.35 8.03 -19.09
C PHE A 15 -7.41 6.95 -18.76
N CYS A 16 -7.02 5.67 -18.78
CA CYS A 16 -7.91 4.56 -18.45
C CYS A 16 -8.38 4.62 -17.00
N TRP A 17 -7.51 4.92 -16.04
CA TRP A 17 -7.87 4.97 -14.63
C TRP A 17 -8.75 6.17 -14.30
N ILE A 18 -8.49 7.33 -14.86
CA ILE A 18 -9.35 8.51 -14.72
C ILE A 18 -10.73 8.22 -15.32
N GLY A 19 -10.76 7.64 -16.53
CA GLY A 19 -12.01 7.22 -17.19
C GLY A 19 -12.77 6.18 -16.36
N GLY A 20 -12.08 5.16 -15.85
CA GLY A 20 -12.67 4.15 -14.96
C GLY A 20 -13.25 4.74 -13.68
N ALA A 21 -12.50 5.62 -13.01
CA ALA A 21 -12.97 6.33 -11.83
C ALA A 21 -14.20 7.20 -12.12
N TRP A 22 -14.22 7.92 -13.23
CA TRP A 22 -15.37 8.71 -13.67
C TRP A 22 -16.60 7.85 -13.99
N LEU A 23 -16.43 6.76 -14.74
CA LEU A 23 -17.48 5.82 -15.09
C LEU A 23 -18.09 5.15 -13.85
N ALA A 24 -17.34 4.98 -12.77
CA ALA A 24 -17.84 4.40 -11.53
C ALA A 24 -19.02 5.20 -10.92
N TYR A 25 -19.10 6.50 -11.18
CA TYR A 25 -20.21 7.35 -10.73
C TYR A 25 -21.43 7.32 -11.65
N ARG A 26 -21.35 6.64 -12.81
CA ARG A 26 -22.46 6.46 -13.74
C ARG A 26 -23.12 5.09 -13.51
N PRO A 27 -24.35 5.00 -12.99
CA PRO A 27 -24.97 3.71 -12.62
C PRO A 27 -24.99 2.69 -13.76
N SER A 28 -25.27 3.15 -14.99
CA SER A 28 -25.36 2.30 -16.19
C SER A 28 -23.99 1.77 -16.67
N PHE A 29 -22.87 2.31 -16.19
CA PHE A 29 -21.52 2.02 -16.69
C PHE A 29 -20.61 1.34 -15.65
N SER A 30 -21.19 0.71 -14.62
CA SER A 30 -20.38 0.07 -13.57
C SER A 30 -19.43 -1.03 -14.07
N LYS A 31 -19.86 -1.79 -15.09
CA LYS A 31 -18.99 -2.78 -15.77
C LYS A 31 -17.90 -2.09 -16.59
N GLY A 32 -18.22 -0.97 -17.24
CA GLY A 32 -17.27 -0.14 -17.96
C GLY A 32 -16.20 0.43 -17.05
N ALA A 33 -16.56 0.88 -15.84
CA ALA A 33 -15.59 1.35 -14.85
C ALA A 33 -14.53 0.29 -14.52
N VAL A 34 -14.97 -0.96 -14.28
CA VAL A 34 -14.07 -2.09 -14.03
C VAL A 34 -13.22 -2.38 -15.27
N ALA A 35 -13.84 -2.49 -16.45
CA ALA A 35 -13.15 -2.81 -17.69
C ALA A 35 -12.05 -1.78 -18.02
N TRP A 36 -12.35 -0.48 -17.89
CA TRP A 36 -11.36 0.59 -18.12
C TRP A 36 -10.21 0.54 -17.12
N THR A 37 -10.50 0.34 -15.84
CA THR A 37 -9.45 0.27 -14.83
C THR A 37 -8.58 -0.97 -15.02
N VAL A 38 -9.16 -2.13 -15.32
CA VAL A 38 -8.43 -3.37 -15.62
C VAL A 38 -7.61 -3.24 -16.91
N PHE A 39 -8.13 -2.58 -17.93
CA PHE A 39 -7.39 -2.31 -19.16
C PHE A 39 -6.17 -1.42 -18.89
N GLY A 40 -6.32 -0.36 -18.08
CA GLY A 40 -5.20 0.45 -17.63
C GLY A 40 -4.17 -0.38 -16.82
N LEU A 41 -4.62 -1.28 -15.94
CA LEU A 41 -3.74 -2.22 -15.25
C LEU A 41 -2.98 -3.13 -16.22
N ALA A 42 -3.61 -3.61 -17.28
CA ALA A 42 -2.95 -4.45 -18.29
C ALA A 42 -1.85 -3.66 -19.05
N ILE A 43 -2.12 -2.40 -19.43
CA ILE A 43 -1.12 -1.53 -20.05
C ILE A 43 0.07 -1.31 -19.10
N PHE A 44 -0.21 -1.02 -17.85
CA PHE A 44 0.83 -0.78 -16.85
C PHE A 44 1.64 -2.04 -16.53
N SER A 45 0.97 -3.20 -16.48
CA SER A 45 1.62 -4.51 -16.34
C SER A 45 2.55 -4.80 -17.50
N ALA A 46 2.16 -4.46 -18.73
CA ALA A 46 3.03 -4.65 -19.91
C ALA A 46 4.33 -3.85 -19.78
N PHE A 47 4.30 -2.64 -19.21
CA PHE A 47 5.52 -1.88 -18.91
C PHE A 47 6.37 -2.58 -17.85
N ILE A 48 5.77 -3.01 -16.72
CA ILE A 48 6.49 -3.69 -15.63
C ILE A 48 7.13 -4.99 -16.14
N ILE A 49 6.40 -5.79 -16.91
CA ILE A 49 6.89 -7.05 -17.48
C ILE A 49 8.00 -6.79 -18.49
N GLY A 50 7.83 -5.82 -19.39
CA GLY A 50 8.84 -5.45 -20.37
C GLY A 50 10.13 -4.95 -19.71
N MET A 51 10.00 -4.19 -18.62
CA MET A 51 11.12 -3.77 -17.80
C MET A 51 11.79 -4.94 -17.08
N TRP A 52 11.00 -5.87 -16.53
CA TRP A 52 11.49 -7.10 -15.90
C TRP A 52 12.33 -7.95 -16.86
N ILE A 53 11.82 -8.19 -18.06
CA ILE A 53 12.55 -8.94 -19.11
C ILE A 53 13.86 -8.22 -19.48
N SER A 54 13.81 -6.89 -19.65
CA SER A 54 14.99 -6.10 -20.03
C SER A 54 16.07 -6.04 -18.95
N LEU A 55 15.65 -6.07 -17.66
CA LEU A 55 16.56 -6.03 -16.51
C LEU A 55 17.06 -7.43 -16.09
N GLU A 56 16.49 -8.50 -16.66
CA GLU A 56 16.73 -9.91 -16.26
C GLU A 56 16.46 -10.16 -14.75
N ARG A 57 15.72 -9.26 -14.10
CA ARG A 57 15.35 -9.31 -12.69
C ARG A 57 14.05 -8.54 -12.43
N PRO A 58 13.31 -8.83 -11.33
CA PRO A 58 12.18 -8.02 -10.94
C PRO A 58 12.59 -6.55 -10.74
N PRO A 59 11.79 -5.57 -11.21
CA PRO A 59 12.08 -4.14 -11.02
C PRO A 59 11.78 -3.70 -9.59
N LEU A 60 12.71 -3.96 -8.65
CA LEU A 60 12.57 -3.70 -7.21
C LEU A 60 13.85 -3.15 -6.57
N ARG A 61 14.90 -2.88 -7.39
CA ARG A 61 16.21 -2.45 -6.88
C ARG A 61 16.38 -0.94 -6.77
N THR A 62 15.53 -0.15 -7.40
CA THR A 62 15.58 1.30 -7.33
C THR A 62 14.34 1.89 -6.67
N MET A 63 14.44 3.14 -6.22
CA MET A 63 13.29 3.85 -5.64
C MET A 63 12.17 4.05 -6.67
N GLY A 64 12.52 4.28 -7.94
CA GLY A 64 11.56 4.39 -9.03
C GLY A 64 10.85 3.07 -9.29
N GLU A 65 11.61 1.96 -9.33
CA GLU A 65 11.07 0.62 -9.54
C GLU A 65 10.07 0.22 -8.42
N THR A 66 10.37 0.51 -7.16
CA THR A 66 9.44 0.20 -6.07
C THR A 66 8.14 1.00 -6.17
N ARG A 67 8.20 2.26 -6.65
CA ARG A 67 7.00 3.09 -6.87
C ARG A 67 6.12 2.61 -8.01
N LEU A 68 6.66 1.87 -9.00
CA LEU A 68 5.81 1.18 -10.00
C LEU A 68 4.85 0.20 -9.33
N TRP A 69 5.33 -0.56 -8.35
CA TRP A 69 4.50 -1.52 -7.62
C TRP A 69 3.42 -0.83 -6.76
N TYR A 70 3.73 0.32 -6.14
CA TYR A 70 2.69 1.13 -5.47
C TYR A 70 1.62 1.55 -6.46
N SER A 71 2.04 2.08 -7.63
CA SER A 71 1.11 2.50 -8.68
C SER A 71 0.25 1.35 -9.19
N PHE A 72 0.77 0.13 -9.19
CA PHE A 72 0.05 -1.07 -9.64
C PHE A 72 -0.94 -1.59 -8.58
N PHE A 73 -0.48 -1.79 -7.34
CA PHE A 73 -1.31 -2.43 -6.31
C PHE A 73 -2.45 -1.57 -5.81
N LEU A 74 -2.31 -0.25 -5.80
CA LEU A 74 -3.37 0.65 -5.37
C LEU A 74 -4.65 0.51 -6.23
N PRO A 75 -4.61 0.61 -7.57
CA PRO A 75 -5.80 0.38 -8.39
C PRO A 75 -6.31 -1.06 -8.34
N VAL A 76 -5.44 -2.06 -8.18
CA VAL A 76 -5.87 -3.46 -7.96
C VAL A 76 -6.74 -3.55 -6.73
N ALA A 77 -6.28 -3.00 -5.59
CA ALA A 77 -7.05 -2.94 -4.36
C ALA A 77 -8.37 -2.18 -4.56
N GLY A 78 -8.32 -1.05 -5.27
CA GLY A 78 -9.48 -0.24 -5.61
C GLY A 78 -10.53 -1.00 -6.41
N VAL A 79 -10.11 -1.74 -7.45
CA VAL A 79 -11.01 -2.56 -8.28
C VAL A 79 -11.62 -3.70 -7.47
N ILE A 80 -10.83 -4.44 -6.71
CA ILE A 80 -11.33 -5.54 -5.87
C ILE A 80 -12.40 -5.03 -4.91
N THR A 81 -12.13 -3.92 -4.23
CA THR A 81 -13.06 -3.28 -3.30
C THR A 81 -14.31 -2.79 -4.02
N TYR A 82 -14.17 -2.17 -5.18
CA TYR A 82 -15.29 -1.68 -5.97
C TYR A 82 -16.17 -2.82 -6.49
N VAL A 83 -15.60 -3.89 -7.00
CA VAL A 83 -16.33 -5.06 -7.48
C VAL A 83 -17.11 -5.72 -6.35
N ARG A 84 -16.47 -5.87 -5.17
CA ARG A 84 -17.05 -6.58 -4.03
C ARG A 84 -18.11 -5.78 -3.27
N TRP A 85 -17.87 -4.47 -3.07
CA TRP A 85 -18.70 -3.63 -2.19
C TRP A 85 -19.31 -2.39 -2.87
N ARG A 86 -18.97 -2.12 -4.15
CA ARG A 86 -19.50 -1.02 -4.94
C ARG A 86 -19.21 0.38 -4.39
N TYR A 87 -18.20 0.56 -3.55
CA TYR A 87 -17.78 1.87 -3.04
C TYR A 87 -16.93 2.62 -4.09
N LYS A 88 -17.59 3.54 -4.80
CA LYS A 88 -17.03 4.32 -5.92
C LYS A 88 -15.82 5.15 -5.51
N TRP A 89 -15.91 5.77 -4.33
CA TRP A 89 -14.88 6.67 -3.84
C TRP A 89 -13.55 5.94 -3.54
N ILE A 90 -13.57 4.67 -3.15
CA ILE A 90 -12.35 3.89 -2.91
C ILE A 90 -11.60 3.66 -4.23
N LEU A 91 -12.31 3.34 -5.32
CA LEU A 91 -11.71 3.23 -6.64
C LEU A 91 -11.07 4.55 -7.07
N SER A 92 -11.79 5.67 -6.91
CA SER A 92 -11.28 7.00 -7.26
C SER A 92 -10.07 7.39 -6.42
N PHE A 93 -10.10 7.11 -5.12
CA PHE A 93 -8.99 7.42 -4.23
C PHE A 93 -7.74 6.58 -4.54
N SER A 94 -7.91 5.28 -4.76
CA SER A 94 -6.80 4.39 -5.10
C SER A 94 -6.14 4.76 -6.43
N THR A 95 -6.94 5.11 -7.43
CA THR A 95 -6.41 5.59 -8.72
C THR A 95 -5.74 6.96 -8.62
N LEU A 96 -6.25 7.85 -7.75
CA LEU A 96 -5.61 9.14 -7.46
C LEU A 96 -4.23 8.97 -6.80
N LEU A 97 -4.12 8.07 -5.82
CA LEU A 97 -2.82 7.78 -5.20
C LEU A 97 -1.84 7.16 -6.21
N ALA A 98 -2.31 6.24 -7.05
CA ALA A 98 -1.48 5.67 -8.11
C ALA A 98 -1.02 6.75 -9.11
N PHE A 99 -1.90 7.68 -9.46
CA PHE A 99 -1.56 8.85 -10.27
C PHE A 99 -0.41 9.66 -9.65
N VAL A 100 -0.46 9.92 -8.34
CA VAL A 100 0.62 10.66 -7.64
C VAL A 100 1.95 9.92 -7.77
N PHE A 101 1.99 8.59 -7.57
CA PHE A 101 3.23 7.82 -7.70
C PHE A 101 3.75 7.76 -9.13
N ILE A 102 2.87 7.69 -10.14
CA ILE A 102 3.25 7.81 -11.55
C ILE A 102 3.87 9.19 -11.83
N CYS A 103 3.24 10.27 -11.34
CA CYS A 103 3.78 11.62 -11.47
C CYS A 103 5.16 11.75 -10.80
N VAL A 104 5.34 11.17 -9.61
CA VAL A 104 6.65 11.17 -8.94
C VAL A 104 7.70 10.48 -9.81
N ASN A 105 7.38 9.36 -10.45
CA ASN A 105 8.31 8.68 -11.36
C ASN A 105 8.59 9.49 -12.63
N LEU A 106 7.62 10.27 -13.14
CA LEU A 106 7.81 11.10 -14.32
C LEU A 106 8.64 12.35 -14.03
N PHE A 107 8.40 13.01 -12.88
CA PHE A 107 9.01 14.30 -12.55
C PHE A 107 10.30 14.22 -11.75
N LYS A 108 10.66 13.03 -11.23
CA LYS A 108 11.89 12.79 -10.47
C LYS A 108 12.72 11.66 -11.06
N PRO A 109 13.32 11.86 -12.26
CA PRO A 109 14.10 10.81 -12.92
C PRO A 109 15.34 10.38 -12.13
N GLU A 110 15.83 11.20 -11.21
CA GLU A 110 16.96 10.88 -10.33
C GLU A 110 16.73 9.63 -9.46
N ILE A 111 15.47 9.30 -9.16
CA ILE A 111 15.14 8.10 -8.38
C ILE A 111 15.27 6.79 -9.17
N HIS A 112 15.35 6.87 -10.50
CA HIS A 112 15.49 5.70 -11.36
C HIS A 112 16.88 5.04 -11.23
N ASN A 113 17.90 5.84 -10.92
CA ASN A 113 19.30 5.40 -10.82
C ASN A 113 19.77 5.19 -9.36
N LYS A 114 18.96 5.59 -8.37
CA LYS A 114 19.28 5.31 -6.96
C LYS A 114 19.11 3.83 -6.68
N THR A 115 20.22 3.08 -6.82
CA THR A 115 20.25 1.64 -6.52
C THR A 115 20.04 1.37 -5.04
N LEU A 116 19.33 0.30 -4.76
CA LEU A 116 19.22 -0.23 -3.41
C LEU A 116 20.57 -0.85 -2.99
N MET A 117 20.89 -0.75 -1.70
CA MET A 117 22.09 -1.37 -1.11
C MET A 117 22.12 -2.89 -1.32
N PRO A 118 23.29 -3.54 -1.26
CA PRO A 118 23.44 -5.00 -1.44
C PRO A 118 22.46 -5.82 -0.59
N ALA A 119 22.23 -5.40 0.65
CA ALA A 119 21.26 -6.06 1.54
C ALA A 119 19.84 -6.14 0.95
N LEU A 120 19.46 -5.17 0.12
CA LEU A 120 18.14 -5.11 -0.53
C LEU A 120 18.05 -5.94 -1.83
N GLN A 121 19.13 -6.63 -2.20
CA GLN A 121 19.18 -7.47 -3.40
C GLN A 121 18.84 -8.95 -3.12
N SER A 122 18.47 -9.30 -1.88
CA SER A 122 18.02 -10.63 -1.49
C SER A 122 16.72 -11.03 -2.23
N PRO A 123 16.56 -12.30 -2.64
CA PRO A 123 15.33 -12.79 -3.25
C PRO A 123 14.11 -12.63 -2.33
N TRP A 124 14.28 -12.58 -1.02
CA TRP A 124 13.20 -12.39 -0.04
C TRP A 124 12.74 -10.93 0.08
N PHE A 125 13.58 -9.98 -0.33
CA PHE A 125 13.23 -8.55 -0.30
C PHE A 125 12.03 -8.24 -1.19
N ALA A 126 12.00 -8.78 -2.42
CA ALA A 126 10.93 -8.55 -3.36
C ALA A 126 9.55 -9.03 -2.85
N PRO A 127 9.37 -10.31 -2.42
CA PRO A 127 8.12 -10.77 -1.82
C PRO A 127 7.70 -9.97 -0.58
N HIS A 128 8.65 -9.64 0.30
CA HIS A 128 8.41 -8.80 1.48
C HIS A 128 7.78 -7.46 1.11
N VAL A 129 8.40 -6.75 0.19
CA VAL A 129 7.94 -5.42 -0.24
C VAL A 129 6.58 -5.50 -0.93
N ILE A 130 6.38 -6.45 -1.86
CA ILE A 130 5.12 -6.60 -2.59
C ILE A 130 3.95 -6.87 -1.62
N VAL A 131 4.14 -7.80 -0.70
CA VAL A 131 3.12 -8.19 0.28
C VAL A 131 2.81 -7.03 1.23
N TYR A 132 3.82 -6.29 1.68
CA TYR A 132 3.62 -5.08 2.50
C TYR A 132 2.87 -3.98 1.74
N MET A 133 3.19 -3.75 0.46
CA MET A 133 2.48 -2.77 -0.35
C MET A 133 0.99 -3.05 -0.41
N PHE A 134 0.63 -4.32 -0.66
CA PHE A 134 -0.77 -4.73 -0.68
C PHE A 134 -1.43 -4.56 0.68
N SER A 135 -0.76 -4.98 1.76
CA SER A 135 -1.22 -4.77 3.13
C SER A 135 -1.47 -3.29 3.42
N TYR A 136 -0.51 -2.42 3.13
CA TYR A 136 -0.60 -0.98 3.38
C TYR A 136 -1.73 -0.32 2.60
N ALA A 137 -1.99 -0.76 1.38
CA ALA A 137 -3.13 -0.29 0.60
C ALA A 137 -4.47 -0.65 1.27
N MET A 138 -4.62 -1.88 1.78
CA MET A 138 -5.82 -2.32 2.49
C MET A 138 -6.01 -1.56 3.81
N LEU A 139 -4.96 -1.47 4.62
CA LEU A 139 -5.00 -0.80 5.92
C LEU A 139 -5.18 0.72 5.77
N GLY A 140 -4.60 1.32 4.73
CA GLY A 140 -4.82 2.72 4.39
C GLY A 140 -6.27 3.01 3.97
N ALA A 141 -6.86 2.15 3.13
CA ALA A 141 -8.26 2.24 2.78
C ALA A 141 -9.17 2.10 4.02
N ALA A 142 -8.86 1.16 4.92
CA ALA A 142 -9.59 1.01 6.18
C ALA A 142 -9.51 2.27 7.06
N ALA A 143 -8.33 2.88 7.18
CA ALA A 143 -8.14 4.12 7.95
C ALA A 143 -8.96 5.29 7.39
N LEU A 144 -9.04 5.42 6.07
CA LEU A 144 -9.86 6.46 5.43
C LEU A 144 -11.35 6.26 5.69
N ILE A 145 -11.82 5.00 5.61
CA ILE A 145 -13.20 4.66 5.98
C ILE A 145 -13.43 4.99 7.46
N ALA A 146 -12.49 4.68 8.34
CA ALA A 146 -12.60 4.98 9.77
C ALA A 146 -12.72 6.48 10.03
N ILE A 147 -11.90 7.30 9.40
CA ILE A 147 -11.97 8.77 9.52
C ILE A 147 -13.32 9.27 8.99
N TYR A 148 -13.75 8.79 7.82
CA TYR A 148 -15.06 9.16 7.26
C TYR A 148 -16.20 8.80 8.21
N LEU A 149 -16.19 7.58 8.78
CA LEU A 149 -17.22 7.13 9.74
C LEU A 149 -17.21 7.95 11.03
N LEU A 150 -16.05 8.33 11.56
CA LEU A 150 -15.94 9.19 12.73
C LEU A 150 -16.54 10.58 12.49
N ILE A 151 -16.30 11.16 11.32
CA ILE A 151 -16.87 12.47 10.94
C ILE A 151 -18.38 12.34 10.74
N ARG A 152 -18.83 11.31 10.03
CA ARG A 152 -20.25 11.08 9.72
C ARG A 152 -21.06 10.75 10.97
N ALA A 153 -20.50 9.98 11.93
CA ALA A 153 -21.18 9.53 13.12
C ALA A 153 -21.72 10.69 13.97
N ARG A 154 -21.06 11.87 13.94
CA ARG A 154 -21.49 13.09 14.63
C ARG A 154 -22.83 13.62 14.13
N ARG A 155 -23.25 13.28 12.90
CA ARG A 155 -24.46 13.84 12.25
C ARG A 155 -25.50 12.80 11.84
N LYS A 156 -25.10 11.60 11.42
CA LYS A 156 -25.97 10.61 10.76
C LYS A 156 -25.91 9.20 11.37
N GLY A 157 -25.14 9.02 12.45
CA GLY A 157 -24.90 7.67 12.99
C GLY A 157 -23.91 6.87 12.16
N ILE A 158 -23.64 5.63 12.63
CA ILE A 158 -22.69 4.70 12.00
C ILE A 158 -23.41 3.92 10.89
N ASP A 159 -22.72 3.76 9.77
CA ASP A 159 -23.12 2.89 8.67
C ASP A 159 -22.50 1.50 8.90
N GLU A 160 -23.34 0.52 9.23
CA GLU A 160 -22.86 -0.84 9.53
C GLU A 160 -22.23 -1.54 8.33
N GLY A 161 -22.71 -1.24 7.12
CA GLY A 161 -22.12 -1.79 5.88
C GLY A 161 -20.68 -1.29 5.67
N MET A 162 -20.46 -0.01 5.87
CA MET A 162 -19.12 0.57 5.82
C MET A 162 -18.24 0.11 6.99
N MET A 163 -18.81 -0.12 8.17
CA MET A 163 -18.07 -0.67 9.30
C MET A 163 -17.61 -2.11 9.02
N SER A 164 -18.49 -2.94 8.47
CA SER A 164 -18.15 -4.31 8.03
C SER A 164 -17.07 -4.31 6.95
N LEU A 165 -17.14 -3.38 5.98
CA LEU A 165 -16.07 -3.22 4.99
C LEU A 165 -14.74 -2.88 5.67
N CYS A 166 -14.76 -1.96 6.63
CA CYS A 166 -13.59 -1.56 7.40
C CYS A 166 -12.94 -2.75 8.09
N ASP A 167 -13.74 -3.55 8.81
CA ASP A 167 -13.30 -4.78 9.48
C ASP A 167 -12.67 -5.78 8.46
N ASN A 168 -13.32 -6.01 7.32
CA ASN A 168 -12.81 -6.92 6.29
C ASN A 168 -11.47 -6.44 5.70
N LEU A 169 -11.33 -5.15 5.43
CA LEU A 169 -10.06 -4.59 4.95
C LEU A 169 -8.94 -4.75 5.97
N VAL A 170 -9.25 -4.59 7.26
CA VAL A 170 -8.28 -4.83 8.34
C VAL A 170 -7.90 -6.31 8.42
N TYR A 171 -8.85 -7.25 8.34
CA TYR A 171 -8.53 -8.68 8.37
C TYR A 171 -7.62 -9.09 7.20
N VAL A 172 -7.93 -8.66 5.99
CA VAL A 172 -7.10 -8.93 4.82
C VAL A 172 -5.75 -8.24 4.95
N GLY A 173 -5.74 -6.94 5.27
CA GLY A 173 -4.51 -6.16 5.46
C GLY A 173 -3.59 -6.77 6.51
N MET A 174 -4.16 -7.20 7.66
CA MET A 174 -3.42 -7.83 8.75
C MET A 174 -2.83 -9.20 8.38
N ALA A 175 -3.56 -10.01 7.61
CA ALA A 175 -3.03 -11.27 7.10
C ALA A 175 -1.81 -11.03 6.21
N PHE A 176 -1.90 -10.08 5.27
CA PHE A 176 -0.76 -9.71 4.43
C PHE A 176 0.37 -9.03 5.21
N LEU A 177 0.06 -8.23 6.25
CA LEU A 177 1.07 -7.64 7.13
C LEU A 177 1.88 -8.75 7.83
N THR A 178 1.21 -9.77 8.35
CA THR A 178 1.86 -10.90 9.02
C THR A 178 2.75 -11.68 8.05
N ILE A 179 2.26 -11.99 6.84
CA ILE A 179 3.06 -12.67 5.81
C ILE A 179 4.26 -11.79 5.41
N GLY A 180 4.06 -10.48 5.29
CA GLY A 180 5.12 -9.54 5.00
C GLY A 180 6.20 -9.50 6.08
N MET A 181 5.82 -9.57 7.37
CA MET A 181 6.78 -9.67 8.48
C MET A 181 7.59 -10.97 8.40
N LEU A 182 6.97 -12.10 8.06
CA LEU A 182 7.67 -13.38 7.90
C LEU A 182 8.69 -13.31 6.75
N PHE A 183 8.31 -12.77 5.60
CA PHE A 183 9.26 -12.56 4.49
C PHE A 183 10.37 -11.56 4.86
N GLY A 184 10.04 -10.53 5.65
CA GLY A 184 11.02 -9.60 6.20
C GLY A 184 12.04 -10.28 7.11
N ALA A 185 11.59 -11.21 7.96
CA ALA A 185 12.47 -11.99 8.82
C ALA A 185 13.41 -12.90 8.01
N LEU A 186 12.91 -13.55 6.95
CA LEU A 186 13.75 -14.35 6.04
C LEU A 186 14.77 -13.47 5.31
N TRP A 187 14.35 -12.30 4.84
CA TRP A 187 15.24 -11.32 4.26
C TRP A 187 16.32 -10.85 5.24
N ALA A 188 15.94 -10.49 6.47
CA ALA A 188 16.86 -10.06 7.53
C ALA A 188 17.90 -11.13 7.86
N LYS A 189 17.48 -12.41 7.90
CA LYS A 189 18.40 -13.55 8.10
C LYS A 189 19.48 -13.63 7.03
N GLU A 190 19.08 -13.42 5.76
CA GLU A 190 20.02 -13.46 4.64
C GLU A 190 20.92 -12.22 4.60
N ALA A 191 20.37 -11.04 4.85
CA ALA A 191 21.07 -9.77 4.75
C ALA A 191 22.00 -9.48 5.94
N TRP A 192 21.60 -9.87 7.15
CA TRP A 192 22.29 -9.50 8.42
C TRP A 192 22.55 -10.67 9.37
N GLY A 193 22.18 -11.89 9.02
CA GLY A 193 22.48 -13.09 9.80
C GLY A 193 21.47 -13.46 10.91
N HIS A 194 20.45 -12.65 11.17
CA HIS A 194 19.41 -12.90 12.18
C HIS A 194 18.01 -12.63 11.63
N TYR A 195 17.02 -13.36 12.10
CA TYR A 195 15.62 -13.18 11.70
C TYR A 195 14.99 -11.93 12.28
N TRP A 196 15.43 -11.50 13.46
CA TRP A 196 14.89 -10.39 14.23
C TRP A 196 15.92 -9.89 15.24
N ASN A 197 16.13 -8.60 15.32
CA ASN A 197 17.15 -8.01 16.20
C ASN A 197 16.64 -6.80 17.01
N TRP A 198 15.32 -6.59 17.02
CA TRP A 198 14.70 -5.43 17.65
C TRP A 198 15.23 -4.08 17.14
N ASP A 199 15.65 -4.07 15.89
CA ASP A 199 15.94 -2.81 15.20
C ASP A 199 14.76 -1.84 15.35
N PRO A 200 14.97 -0.51 15.39
CA PRO A 200 13.88 0.46 15.49
C PRO A 200 12.75 0.22 14.50
N LYS A 201 13.06 -0.16 13.25
CA LYS A 201 12.03 -0.43 12.23
C LYS A 201 11.25 -1.71 12.50
N GLU A 202 11.93 -2.75 12.95
CA GLU A 202 11.30 -4.01 13.40
C GLU A 202 10.40 -3.78 14.62
N THR A 203 10.87 -2.99 15.58
CA THR A 203 10.11 -2.61 16.78
C THR A 203 8.83 -1.87 16.42
N TRP A 204 8.88 -0.91 15.51
CA TRP A 204 7.69 -0.20 15.04
C TRP A 204 6.79 -1.07 14.17
N ALA A 205 7.34 -2.05 13.44
CA ALA A 205 6.54 -3.05 12.74
C ALA A 205 5.74 -3.93 13.71
N ALA A 206 6.39 -4.40 14.78
CA ALA A 206 5.73 -5.15 15.85
C ALA A 206 4.66 -4.31 16.57
N ALA A 207 4.94 -3.04 16.89
CA ALA A 207 3.97 -2.12 17.50
C ALA A 207 2.76 -1.89 16.57
N THR A 208 2.98 -1.75 15.28
CA THR A 208 1.91 -1.64 14.27
C THR A 208 1.05 -2.89 14.25
N TRP A 209 1.68 -4.06 14.18
CA TRP A 209 0.99 -5.36 14.18
C TRP A 209 0.14 -5.53 15.44
N LEU A 210 0.68 -5.23 16.63
CA LEU A 210 -0.06 -5.25 17.89
C LEU A 210 -1.22 -4.25 17.90
N GLY A 211 -1.05 -3.05 17.36
CA GLY A 211 -2.11 -2.06 17.26
C GLY A 211 -3.32 -2.58 16.49
N TYR A 212 -3.11 -3.19 15.32
CA TYR A 212 -4.20 -3.79 14.55
C TYR A 212 -4.77 -5.04 15.23
N LEU A 213 -3.95 -5.83 15.92
CA LEU A 213 -4.43 -6.98 16.69
C LEU A 213 -5.36 -6.54 17.84
N ILE A 214 -5.02 -5.45 18.54
CA ILE A 214 -5.87 -4.83 19.58
C ILE A 214 -7.19 -4.36 18.95
N TYR A 215 -7.16 -3.72 17.77
CA TYR A 215 -8.36 -3.34 17.06
C TYR A 215 -9.27 -4.55 16.80
N ILE A 216 -8.72 -5.64 16.26
CA ILE A 216 -9.48 -6.86 15.94
C ILE A 216 -10.12 -7.44 17.21
N HIS A 217 -9.35 -7.60 18.29
CA HIS A 217 -9.88 -8.12 19.55
C HIS A 217 -10.92 -7.20 20.16
N TYR A 218 -10.70 -5.90 20.12
CA TYR A 218 -11.68 -4.92 20.60
C TYR A 218 -13.00 -5.03 19.83
N ARG A 219 -12.97 -5.18 18.51
CA ARG A 219 -14.15 -5.34 17.67
C ARG A 219 -14.91 -6.64 17.96
N LEU A 220 -14.20 -7.71 18.21
CA LEU A 220 -14.82 -8.99 18.56
C LEU A 220 -15.58 -8.95 19.89
N HIS A 221 -15.05 -8.23 20.87
CA HIS A 221 -15.64 -8.15 22.22
C HIS A 221 -16.63 -6.97 22.40
N HIS A 222 -16.44 -5.86 21.68
CA HIS A 222 -17.20 -4.63 21.86
C HIS A 222 -17.85 -4.16 20.55
N ARG A 223 -18.71 -4.99 19.96
CA ARG A 223 -19.30 -4.79 18.64
C ARG A 223 -19.98 -3.42 18.46
N LEU A 224 -20.60 -2.85 19.49
CA LEU A 224 -21.37 -1.61 19.44
C LEU A 224 -20.57 -0.35 19.82
N ARG A 225 -19.34 -0.47 20.30
CA ARG A 225 -18.48 0.69 20.65
C ARG A 225 -17.67 1.17 19.44
N TYR A 226 -18.37 1.63 18.42
CA TYR A 226 -17.79 1.99 17.13
C TYR A 226 -16.73 3.11 17.21
N SER A 227 -16.99 4.18 17.97
CA SER A 227 -16.07 5.33 18.03
C SER A 227 -14.71 4.95 18.61
N ALA A 228 -14.66 4.12 19.64
CA ALA A 228 -13.41 3.66 20.21
C ALA A 228 -12.66 2.72 19.25
N ALA A 229 -13.38 1.81 18.59
CA ALA A 229 -12.80 0.94 17.58
C ALA A 229 -12.19 1.74 16.40
N LEU A 230 -12.93 2.69 15.87
CA LEU A 230 -12.46 3.55 14.78
C LEU A 230 -11.25 4.40 15.21
N GLY A 231 -11.24 4.89 16.46
CA GLY A 231 -10.08 5.58 17.05
C GLY A 231 -8.84 4.69 17.13
N LEU A 232 -9.00 3.44 17.59
CA LEU A 232 -7.93 2.44 17.61
C LEU A 232 -7.39 2.15 16.21
N LEU A 233 -8.29 2.05 15.21
CA LEU A 233 -7.89 1.82 13.83
C LEU A 233 -7.06 2.96 13.26
N VAL A 234 -7.50 4.21 13.47
CA VAL A 234 -6.73 5.39 13.05
C VAL A 234 -5.38 5.44 13.76
N PHE A 235 -5.36 5.16 15.07
CA PHE A 235 -4.10 5.10 15.83
C PHE A 235 -3.15 4.02 15.28
N SER A 236 -3.66 2.81 14.97
CA SER A 236 -2.86 1.73 14.38
C SER A 236 -2.28 2.14 13.01
N PHE A 237 -3.05 2.90 12.22
CA PHE A 237 -2.55 3.45 10.97
C PHE A 237 -1.46 4.51 11.17
N LEU A 238 -1.55 5.32 12.22
CA LEU A 238 -0.46 6.25 12.57
C LEU A 238 0.82 5.51 12.97
N LEU A 239 0.71 4.39 13.73
CA LEU A 239 1.87 3.53 14.02
C LEU A 239 2.50 3.00 12.74
N LEU A 240 1.68 2.58 11.77
CA LEU A 240 2.14 2.14 10.45
C LEU A 240 2.89 3.26 9.71
N GLN A 241 2.40 4.50 9.75
CA GLN A 241 3.09 5.64 9.13
C GLN A 241 4.43 5.94 9.82
N VAL A 242 4.50 5.82 11.14
CA VAL A 242 5.77 5.95 11.88
C VAL A 242 6.73 4.83 11.47
N CYS A 243 6.27 3.58 11.39
CA CYS A 243 7.08 2.46 10.93
C CYS A 243 7.61 2.67 9.51
N TRP A 244 6.80 3.19 8.59
CA TRP A 244 7.17 3.32 7.19
C TRP A 244 8.09 4.50 6.91
N VAL A 245 7.70 5.70 7.36
CA VAL A 245 8.38 6.97 7.04
C VAL A 245 8.97 7.60 8.30
N GLY A 246 8.24 7.58 9.41
CA GLY A 246 8.59 8.31 10.63
C GLY A 246 9.89 7.84 11.27
N VAL A 247 10.15 6.54 11.27
CA VAL A 247 11.38 5.94 11.86
C VAL A 247 12.64 6.58 11.30
N ASN A 248 12.67 6.89 10.00
CA ASN A 248 13.85 7.49 9.36
C ASN A 248 14.21 8.87 9.95
N ASN A 249 13.26 9.55 10.60
CA ASN A 249 13.43 10.87 11.19
C ASN A 249 13.56 10.82 12.72
N LEU A 250 13.43 9.65 13.34
CA LEU A 250 13.54 9.52 14.79
C LEU A 250 15.01 9.48 15.21
N PRO A 251 15.43 10.28 16.22
CA PRO A 251 16.80 10.26 16.74
C PRO A 251 17.25 8.87 17.18
N SER A 252 16.33 8.04 17.70
CA SER A 252 16.58 6.67 18.13
C SER A 252 16.91 5.70 17.00
N ALA A 253 16.63 6.07 15.74
CA ALA A 253 16.89 5.24 14.58
C ALA A 253 18.13 5.69 13.79
N GLN A 254 18.53 6.96 13.96
CA GLN A 254 19.68 7.52 13.25
C GLN A 254 20.97 6.90 13.77
N GLY A 255 21.70 6.22 12.88
CA GLY A 255 22.98 5.55 13.20
C GLY A 255 22.86 4.18 13.87
N TYR A 256 21.66 3.73 14.24
CA TYR A 256 21.42 2.43 14.88
C TYR A 256 20.61 1.45 14.03
N SER A 257 19.72 1.95 13.17
CA SER A 257 18.88 1.07 12.36
C SER A 257 19.58 0.65 11.08
N VAL A 258 19.69 -0.67 10.88
CA VAL A 258 20.18 -1.25 9.62
C VAL A 258 19.20 -1.06 8.45
N HIS A 259 17.98 -0.64 8.75
CA HIS A 259 16.92 -0.36 7.77
C HIS A 259 16.81 1.13 7.42
N THR A 260 17.48 2.05 8.13
CA THR A 260 17.49 3.47 7.80
C THR A 260 18.71 3.76 6.93
N TYR A 261 18.45 4.05 5.69
CA TYR A 261 19.47 4.46 4.75
C TYR A 261 19.53 5.99 4.73
N ASN A 262 20.63 6.56 5.20
CA ASN A 262 20.88 7.99 5.03
C ASN A 262 20.87 8.26 3.51
N MET A 263 19.87 9.02 3.06
CA MET A 263 19.86 9.55 1.71
C MET A 263 20.78 10.77 1.72
N GLU A 264 22.09 10.54 1.59
CA GLU A 264 23.03 11.57 1.16
C GLU A 264 22.88 11.82 -0.33
#